data_b3a66b30eeef25b4ba999a144c5b29ac
#
_entry.id   b3a66b30eeef25b4ba999a144c5b29ac
#
_cell.length_a   1.000
_cell.length_b   1.000
_cell.length_c   1.000
_cell.angle_alpha   90.00
_cell.angle_beta   90.00
_cell.angle_gamma   90.00
#
_symmetry.space_group_name_H-M   'P 1'
#
loop_
_entity.id
_entity.type
_entity.pdbx_description
1 polymer ?
#
loop_
_entity_poly.entity_id
_entity_poly.type
_entity_poly.pdbx_seq_one_letter_code
_entity_poly.pdbx_strand_id
1 'polypeptide(L)'
;MQIDLKSCSLGMELGSTRIKAVLIDAAHTPLAQGEFTWENRLQNGIWTYPMEEVRQGVQAAYAALAADVRAKHGMALPAVGCIGVSAMMHGYLAFDENWNLLIPFRTWRNTMTAAAAAELTAAFGFNIPQRWSVAHLYQAMLNREPHLEKIAHITTLAGYLHFLLTGVNALGVGDASGMFPIDSATGQYDAAMLKKFNELAAKQGYAFDLRALLPAVLCAGADAGALTETGAKLL
;
A
#
# COMPACT_ATOMS: atom_id res chain seq x y z
N MET A 1 -10.13 34.89 6.35
CA MET A 1 -10.62 33.84 7.27
C MET A 1 -9.40 33.05 7.73
N GLN A 2 -9.18 32.90 9.01
CA GLN A 2 -8.02 32.16 9.52
C GLN A 2 -8.30 30.65 9.35
N ILE A 3 -7.37 29.93 8.70
CA ILE A 3 -7.49 28.49 8.49
C ILE A 3 -7.17 27.79 9.81
N ASP A 4 -8.07 26.93 10.28
CA ASP A 4 -7.82 26.03 11.41
C ASP A 4 -7.25 24.72 10.88
N LEU A 5 -5.93 24.58 10.96
CA LEU A 5 -5.20 23.39 10.50
C LEU A 5 -5.64 22.09 11.20
N LYS A 6 -6.16 22.17 12.43
CA LYS A 6 -6.63 20.98 13.18
C LYS A 6 -7.91 20.42 12.58
N SER A 7 -8.66 21.22 11.85
CA SER A 7 -9.84 20.77 11.10
C SER A 7 -9.56 20.41 9.64
N CYS A 8 -8.31 20.59 9.18
CA CYS A 8 -7.90 20.26 7.82
C CYS A 8 -7.51 18.80 7.68
N SER A 9 -7.72 18.26 6.48
CA SER A 9 -7.29 16.93 6.08
C SER A 9 -6.24 17.02 4.96
N LEU A 10 -5.18 16.23 5.09
CA LEU A 10 -4.16 16.04 4.07
C LEU A 10 -4.42 14.72 3.35
N GLY A 11 -4.67 14.75 2.04
CA GLY A 11 -4.67 13.57 1.18
C GLY A 11 -3.32 13.41 0.49
N MET A 12 -2.75 12.20 0.54
CA MET A 12 -1.55 11.83 -0.21
C MET A 12 -1.86 10.66 -1.15
N GLU A 13 -1.67 10.87 -2.46
CA GLU A 13 -1.93 9.88 -3.50
C GLU A 13 -0.62 9.51 -4.22
N LEU A 14 -0.28 8.22 -4.24
CA LEU A 14 0.80 7.68 -5.05
C LEU A 14 0.20 7.08 -6.33
N GLY A 15 -0.10 7.96 -7.29
CA GLY A 15 -0.63 7.58 -8.60
C GLY A 15 0.45 7.03 -9.54
N SER A 16 0.05 6.52 -10.70
CA SER A 16 0.97 5.86 -11.65
C SER A 16 1.96 6.80 -12.35
N THR A 17 1.69 8.10 -12.35
CA THR A 17 2.53 9.12 -13.01
C THR A 17 2.92 10.27 -12.08
N ARG A 18 2.21 10.43 -10.97
CA ARG A 18 2.43 11.51 -10.01
C ARG A 18 2.16 11.05 -8.59
N ILE A 19 2.97 11.55 -7.67
CA ILE A 19 2.63 11.58 -6.25
C ILE A 19 2.03 12.96 -5.99
N LYS A 20 0.87 13.01 -5.35
CA LYS A 20 0.15 14.25 -5.07
C LYS A 20 -0.12 14.39 -3.59
N ALA A 21 -0.10 15.61 -3.11
CA ALA A 21 -0.53 16.01 -1.78
C ALA A 21 -1.56 17.14 -1.91
N VAL A 22 -2.69 17.02 -1.24
CA VAL A 22 -3.78 18.02 -1.27
C VAL A 22 -4.24 18.28 0.15
N LEU A 23 -4.27 19.56 0.54
CA LEU A 23 -4.85 20.02 1.80
C LEU A 23 -6.26 20.52 1.55
N ILE A 24 -7.23 20.03 2.32
CA ILE A 24 -8.61 20.47 2.27
C ILE A 24 -9.07 20.97 3.65
N ASP A 25 -10.01 21.91 3.69
CA ASP A 25 -10.67 22.36 4.93
C ASP A 25 -11.81 21.43 5.36
N ALA A 26 -12.48 21.76 6.46
CA ALA A 26 -13.63 21.03 6.98
C ALA A 26 -14.85 21.03 6.03
N ALA A 27 -14.92 21.96 5.09
CA ALA A 27 -15.94 22.00 4.03
C ALA A 27 -15.51 21.24 2.77
N HIS A 28 -14.39 20.51 2.83
CA HIS A 28 -13.77 19.79 1.72
C HIS A 28 -13.30 20.69 0.56
N THR A 29 -13.07 21.98 0.83
CA THR A 29 -12.53 22.91 -0.15
C THR A 29 -11.01 22.75 -0.25
N PRO A 30 -10.44 22.53 -1.45
CA PRO A 30 -8.98 22.49 -1.62
C PRO A 30 -8.36 23.84 -1.27
N LEU A 31 -7.42 23.81 -0.33
CA LEU A 31 -6.66 25.00 0.11
C LEU A 31 -5.32 25.11 -0.62
N ALA A 32 -4.62 24.01 -0.76
CA ALA A 32 -3.30 23.92 -1.38
C ALA A 32 -3.03 22.54 -1.93
N GLN A 33 -2.04 22.46 -2.82
CA GLN A 33 -1.62 21.19 -3.41
C GLN A 33 -0.11 21.19 -3.69
N GLY A 34 0.44 19.97 -3.76
CA GLY A 34 1.81 19.74 -4.23
C GLY A 34 1.88 18.43 -5.00
N GLU A 35 2.86 18.31 -5.88
CA GLU A 35 3.04 17.11 -6.68
C GLU A 35 4.51 16.82 -6.97
N PHE A 36 4.77 15.53 -7.28
CA PHE A 36 6.04 15.04 -7.79
C PHE A 36 5.77 14.08 -8.94
N THR A 37 6.45 14.27 -10.07
CA THR A 37 6.32 13.40 -11.25
C THR A 37 7.30 12.24 -11.14
N TRP A 38 6.82 11.03 -11.36
CA TRP A 38 7.60 9.79 -11.41
C TRP A 38 7.06 8.86 -12.49
N GLU A 39 7.76 7.76 -12.76
CA GLU A 39 7.33 6.81 -13.78
C GLU A 39 7.62 5.35 -13.40
N ASN A 40 6.79 4.47 -13.93
CA ASN A 40 6.99 3.03 -13.84
C ASN A 40 8.10 2.60 -14.81
N ARG A 41 9.11 1.89 -14.32
CA ARG A 41 10.29 1.47 -15.09
C ARG A 41 10.32 -0.03 -15.26
N LEU A 42 10.73 -0.48 -16.44
CA LEU A 42 11.03 -1.89 -16.68
C LEU A 42 12.48 -2.16 -16.31
N GLN A 43 12.72 -2.89 -15.23
CA GLN A 43 14.05 -3.27 -14.76
C GLN A 43 14.14 -4.79 -14.65
N ASN A 44 15.07 -5.40 -15.38
CA ASN A 44 15.26 -6.85 -15.39
C ASN A 44 13.97 -7.64 -15.67
N GLY A 45 13.11 -7.14 -16.56
CA GLY A 45 11.83 -7.75 -16.89
C GLY A 45 10.69 -7.50 -15.90
N ILE A 46 10.90 -6.67 -14.87
CA ILE A 46 9.91 -6.32 -13.85
C ILE A 46 9.54 -4.85 -13.98
N TRP A 47 8.25 -4.56 -14.11
CA TRP A 47 7.71 -3.23 -13.98
C TRP A 47 7.69 -2.82 -12.51
N THR A 48 8.46 -1.78 -12.17
CA THR A 48 8.71 -1.37 -10.78
C THR A 48 8.80 0.15 -10.63
N TYR A 49 8.67 0.62 -9.39
CA TYR A 49 9.12 1.93 -8.93
C TYR A 49 10.21 1.71 -7.87
N PRO A 50 11.38 2.36 -7.99
CA PRO A 50 12.39 2.29 -6.93
C PRO A 50 11.83 2.82 -5.61
N MET A 51 11.98 2.08 -4.50
CA MET A 51 11.39 2.47 -3.21
C MET A 51 12.00 3.76 -2.64
N GLU A 52 13.22 4.09 -3.05
CA GLU A 52 13.83 5.39 -2.72
C GLU A 52 13.06 6.56 -3.38
N GLU A 53 12.61 6.39 -4.62
CA GLU A 53 11.78 7.41 -5.29
C GLU A 53 10.40 7.56 -4.65
N VAL A 54 9.86 6.53 -4.01
CA VAL A 54 8.63 6.64 -3.21
C VAL A 54 8.83 7.65 -2.08
N ARG A 55 9.92 7.51 -1.32
CA ARG A 55 10.23 8.40 -0.19
C ARG A 55 10.52 9.82 -0.67
N GLN A 56 11.40 9.98 -1.65
CA GLN A 56 11.75 11.28 -2.24
C GLN A 56 10.52 11.99 -2.82
N GLY A 57 9.65 11.24 -3.52
CA GLY A 57 8.45 11.78 -4.12
C GLY A 57 7.39 12.22 -3.10
N VAL A 58 7.24 11.46 -2.00
CA VAL A 58 6.37 11.86 -0.87
C VAL A 58 6.88 13.15 -0.23
N GLN A 59 8.18 13.24 0.05
CA GLN A 59 8.81 14.43 0.59
C GLN A 59 8.68 15.65 -0.35
N ALA A 60 8.94 15.45 -1.64
CA ALA A 60 8.85 16.52 -2.62
C ALA A 60 7.41 17.03 -2.79
N ALA A 61 6.42 16.12 -2.85
CA ALA A 61 5.02 16.49 -2.94
C ALA A 61 4.55 17.24 -1.69
N TYR A 62 4.96 16.79 -0.49
CA TYR A 62 4.65 17.50 0.75
C TYR A 62 5.33 18.87 0.84
N ALA A 63 6.60 18.97 0.49
CA ALA A 63 7.33 20.24 0.46
C ALA A 63 6.69 21.25 -0.52
N ALA A 64 6.28 20.80 -1.70
CA ALA A 64 5.55 21.61 -2.67
C ALA A 64 4.19 22.09 -2.11
N LEU A 65 3.45 21.20 -1.43
CA LEU A 65 2.21 21.55 -0.74
C LEU A 65 2.46 22.62 0.34
N ALA A 66 3.47 22.44 1.20
CA ALA A 66 3.80 23.40 2.26
C ALA A 66 4.19 24.77 1.69
N ALA A 67 4.90 24.80 0.55
CA ALA A 67 5.21 26.02 -0.17
C ALA A 67 3.94 26.70 -0.72
N ASP A 68 3.01 25.94 -1.28
CA ASP A 68 1.74 26.45 -1.80
C ASP A 68 0.84 27.01 -0.67
N VAL A 69 0.80 26.35 0.51
CA VAL A 69 0.13 26.87 1.72
C VAL A 69 0.73 28.22 2.12
N ARG A 70 2.06 28.33 2.13
CA ARG A 70 2.73 29.58 2.48
C ARG A 70 2.44 30.69 1.47
N ALA A 71 2.46 30.36 0.18
CA ALA A 71 2.21 31.33 -0.89
C ALA A 71 0.76 31.86 -0.88
N LYS A 72 -0.22 30.97 -0.68
CA LYS A 72 -1.66 31.34 -0.74
C LYS A 72 -2.19 31.93 0.57
N HIS A 73 -1.67 31.45 1.70
CA HIS A 73 -2.26 31.74 3.02
C HIS A 73 -1.30 32.42 3.99
N GLY A 74 -0.03 32.63 3.62
CA GLY A 74 0.97 33.31 4.44
C GLY A 74 1.34 32.56 5.73
N MET A 75 1.10 31.25 5.81
CA MET A 75 1.28 30.47 7.02
C MET A 75 2.13 29.20 6.78
N ALA A 76 2.74 28.67 7.83
CA ALA A 76 3.38 27.36 7.81
C ALA A 76 2.34 26.23 7.97
N LEU A 77 2.74 25.00 7.63
CA LEU A 77 1.95 23.79 7.80
C LEU A 77 2.59 22.87 8.88
N PRO A 78 2.50 23.20 10.18
CA PRO A 78 3.15 22.46 11.24
C PRO A 78 2.37 21.21 11.66
N ALA A 79 1.07 21.11 11.35
CA ALA A 79 0.19 20.02 11.73
C ALA A 79 -1.07 20.04 10.86
N VAL A 80 -1.77 18.91 10.80
CA VAL A 80 -3.11 18.75 10.20
C VAL A 80 -3.97 17.87 11.12
N GLY A 81 -5.29 17.91 10.95
CA GLY A 81 -6.23 17.11 11.75
C GLY A 81 -6.15 15.62 11.43
N CYS A 82 -6.04 15.27 10.16
CA CYS A 82 -5.84 13.89 9.72
C CYS A 82 -5.06 13.81 8.40
N ILE A 83 -4.54 12.61 8.12
CA ILE A 83 -3.86 12.27 6.87
C ILE A 83 -4.57 11.05 6.27
N GLY A 84 -4.99 11.15 5.02
CA GLY A 84 -5.48 10.04 4.22
C GLY A 84 -4.43 9.63 3.19
N VAL A 85 -4.21 8.32 3.05
CA VAL A 85 -3.27 7.74 2.08
C VAL A 85 -4.02 6.96 1.03
N SER A 86 -3.67 7.17 -0.23
CA SER A 86 -4.12 6.39 -1.39
C SER A 86 -2.95 6.07 -2.29
N ALA A 87 -3.02 4.96 -3.00
CA ALA A 87 -2.01 4.62 -4.01
C ALA A 87 -2.65 3.81 -5.14
N MET A 88 -1.88 3.60 -6.22
CA MET A 88 -2.28 2.61 -7.22
C MET A 88 -2.47 1.25 -6.56
N MET A 89 -3.65 0.68 -6.74
CA MET A 89 -4.00 -0.63 -6.18
C MET A 89 -3.14 -1.75 -6.75
N HIS A 90 -3.13 -2.86 -6.02
CA HIS A 90 -2.50 -4.11 -6.40
C HIS A 90 -0.96 -4.06 -6.40
N GLY A 91 -0.37 -5.15 -6.85
CA GLY A 91 1.08 -5.32 -6.85
C GLY A 91 1.56 -6.11 -5.64
N TYR A 92 2.87 -6.24 -5.54
CA TYR A 92 3.49 -7.12 -4.55
C TYR A 92 4.74 -6.45 -3.96
N LEU A 93 4.62 -6.06 -2.71
CA LEU A 93 5.70 -5.61 -1.84
C LEU A 93 5.90 -6.68 -0.77
N ALA A 94 7.11 -7.25 -0.70
CA ALA A 94 7.46 -8.31 0.23
C ALA A 94 8.64 -7.88 1.10
N PHE A 95 8.49 -8.02 2.41
CA PHE A 95 9.45 -7.57 3.41
C PHE A 95 9.83 -8.70 4.37
N ASP A 96 11.03 -8.60 4.95
CA ASP A 96 11.45 -9.40 6.09
C ASP A 96 10.85 -8.87 7.42
N GLU A 97 11.19 -9.51 8.54
CA GLU A 97 10.74 -9.14 9.88
C GLU A 97 11.13 -7.72 10.31
N ASN A 98 12.19 -7.15 9.72
CA ASN A 98 12.70 -5.81 9.97
C ASN A 98 12.22 -4.78 8.94
N TRP A 99 11.23 -5.13 8.10
CA TRP A 99 10.72 -4.31 7.01
C TRP A 99 11.75 -3.92 5.96
N ASN A 100 12.79 -4.74 5.76
CA ASN A 100 13.66 -4.62 4.61
C ASN A 100 12.98 -5.23 3.38
N LEU A 101 12.96 -4.48 2.29
CA LEU A 101 12.40 -4.95 1.02
C LEU A 101 13.23 -6.13 0.49
N LEU A 102 12.58 -7.25 0.22
CA LEU A 102 13.24 -8.49 -0.19
C LEU A 102 13.47 -8.60 -1.70
N ILE A 103 12.57 -7.99 -2.48
CA ILE A 103 12.63 -7.99 -3.95
C ILE A 103 12.12 -6.66 -4.48
N PRO A 104 12.42 -6.27 -5.73
CA PRO A 104 11.83 -5.08 -6.35
C PRO A 104 10.30 -5.11 -6.32
N PHE A 105 9.69 -3.96 -6.08
CA PHE A 105 8.23 -3.82 -6.10
C PHE A 105 7.67 -4.30 -7.46
N ARG A 106 6.80 -5.30 -7.45
CA ARG A 106 6.08 -5.77 -8.64
C ARG A 106 4.76 -5.01 -8.75
N THR A 107 4.68 -4.09 -9.70
CA THR A 107 3.49 -3.26 -9.91
C THR A 107 2.36 -4.05 -10.60
N TRP A 108 1.17 -3.45 -10.66
CA TRP A 108 0.00 -3.97 -11.36
C TRP A 108 0.23 -4.27 -12.86
N ARG A 109 1.30 -3.74 -13.46
CA ARG A 109 1.66 -3.96 -14.88
C ARG A 109 2.31 -5.32 -15.13
N ASN A 110 2.76 -6.01 -14.10
CA ASN A 110 3.38 -7.31 -14.23
C ASN A 110 2.34 -8.41 -14.47
N THR A 111 2.53 -9.21 -15.51
CA THR A 111 1.61 -10.27 -15.95
C THR A 111 2.22 -11.68 -15.80
N MET A 112 3.28 -11.82 -15.00
CA MET A 112 4.03 -13.07 -14.82
C MET A 112 3.31 -14.13 -13.98
N THR A 113 2.09 -13.86 -13.50
CA THR A 113 1.37 -14.66 -12.48
C THR A 113 0.21 -15.47 -13.06
N ALA A 114 0.21 -15.74 -14.36
CA ALA A 114 -0.92 -16.40 -15.03
C ALA A 114 -1.21 -17.80 -14.45
N ALA A 115 -0.17 -18.62 -14.22
CA ALA A 115 -0.32 -19.96 -13.64
C ALA A 115 -0.90 -19.90 -12.22
N ALA A 116 -0.33 -19.06 -11.36
CA ALA A 116 -0.81 -18.86 -10.00
C ALA A 116 -2.27 -18.36 -9.95
N ALA A 117 -2.61 -17.38 -10.77
CA ALA A 117 -3.96 -16.83 -10.84
C ALA A 117 -4.98 -17.90 -11.26
N ALA A 118 -4.65 -18.76 -12.24
CA ALA A 118 -5.51 -19.84 -12.68
C ALA A 118 -5.72 -20.91 -11.58
N GLU A 119 -4.66 -21.36 -10.93
CA GLU A 119 -4.74 -22.35 -9.85
C GLU A 119 -5.52 -21.82 -8.63
N LEU A 120 -5.26 -20.58 -8.21
CA LEU A 120 -5.98 -19.97 -7.10
C LEU A 120 -7.46 -19.75 -7.44
N THR A 121 -7.78 -19.30 -8.67
CA THR A 121 -9.17 -19.15 -9.13
C THR A 121 -9.91 -20.47 -9.06
N ALA A 122 -9.32 -21.56 -9.54
CA ALA A 122 -9.91 -22.88 -9.49
C ALA A 122 -10.10 -23.38 -8.04
N ALA A 123 -9.08 -23.20 -7.18
CA ALA A 123 -9.12 -23.66 -5.79
C ALA A 123 -10.15 -22.91 -4.94
N PHE A 124 -10.27 -21.59 -5.17
CA PHE A 124 -11.17 -20.75 -4.38
C PHE A 124 -12.61 -20.76 -4.91
N GLY A 125 -12.82 -21.07 -6.21
CA GLY A 125 -14.09 -20.83 -6.89
C GLY A 125 -14.40 -19.33 -6.99
N PHE A 126 -13.36 -18.49 -6.99
CA PHE A 126 -13.41 -17.03 -7.00
C PHE A 126 -12.34 -16.50 -7.93
N ASN A 127 -12.66 -15.52 -8.79
CA ASN A 127 -11.71 -14.98 -9.75
C ASN A 127 -10.56 -14.25 -9.05
N ILE A 128 -9.33 -14.73 -9.24
CA ILE A 128 -8.10 -14.10 -8.74
C ILE A 128 -7.36 -13.45 -9.91
N PRO A 129 -7.38 -12.10 -10.02
CA PRO A 129 -6.64 -11.41 -11.07
C PRO A 129 -5.13 -11.55 -10.91
N GLN A 130 -4.41 -11.62 -12.04
CA GLN A 130 -2.94 -11.75 -12.05
C GLN A 130 -2.20 -10.65 -11.28
N ARG A 131 -2.76 -9.45 -11.19
CA ARG A 131 -2.17 -8.29 -10.52
C ARG A 131 -2.30 -8.30 -8.99
N TRP A 132 -3.06 -9.22 -8.41
CA TRP A 132 -3.27 -9.28 -6.97
C TRP A 132 -2.03 -9.79 -6.24
N SER A 133 -1.82 -9.28 -5.01
CA SER A 133 -0.64 -9.64 -4.21
C SER A 133 -0.55 -11.16 -3.96
N VAL A 134 -1.69 -11.82 -3.71
CA VAL A 134 -1.73 -13.28 -3.50
C VAL A 134 -1.31 -14.06 -4.75
N ALA A 135 -1.63 -13.58 -5.96
CA ALA A 135 -1.20 -14.22 -7.20
C ALA A 135 0.32 -14.14 -7.37
N HIS A 136 0.93 -12.99 -7.03
CA HIS A 136 2.37 -12.83 -7.04
C HIS A 136 3.06 -13.72 -5.99
N LEU A 137 2.51 -13.78 -4.77
CA LEU A 137 3.05 -14.64 -3.71
C LEU A 137 3.01 -16.11 -4.12
N TYR A 138 1.87 -16.58 -4.64
CA TYR A 138 1.75 -17.98 -5.07
C TYR A 138 2.62 -18.29 -6.29
N GLN A 139 2.76 -17.35 -7.23
CA GLN A 139 3.69 -17.51 -8.35
C GLN A 139 5.14 -17.62 -7.88
N ALA A 140 5.52 -16.82 -6.89
CA ALA A 140 6.85 -16.93 -6.29
C ALA A 140 7.09 -18.31 -5.65
N MET A 141 6.05 -18.93 -5.05
CA MET A 141 6.13 -20.31 -4.55
C MET A 141 6.32 -21.32 -5.68
N LEU A 142 5.55 -21.20 -6.76
CA LEU A 142 5.69 -22.07 -7.94
C LEU A 142 7.09 -21.97 -8.55
N ASN A 143 7.65 -20.77 -8.57
CA ASN A 143 9.00 -20.50 -9.07
C ASN A 143 10.12 -20.82 -8.05
N ARG A 144 9.79 -21.15 -6.80
CA ARG A 144 10.73 -21.36 -5.69
C ARG A 144 11.67 -20.18 -5.49
N GLU A 145 11.12 -18.97 -5.48
CA GLU A 145 11.91 -17.76 -5.34
C GLU A 145 12.52 -17.64 -3.93
N PRO A 146 13.84 -17.33 -3.81
CA PRO A 146 14.55 -17.42 -2.53
C PRO A 146 14.09 -16.42 -1.48
N HIS A 147 13.44 -15.32 -1.84
CA HIS A 147 12.94 -14.33 -0.88
C HIS A 147 11.87 -14.90 0.06
N LEU A 148 11.19 -15.98 -0.33
CA LEU A 148 10.15 -16.63 0.48
C LEU A 148 10.70 -17.23 1.79
N GLU A 149 11.99 -17.51 1.87
CA GLU A 149 12.63 -18.01 3.10
C GLU A 149 12.68 -16.95 4.22
N LYS A 150 12.57 -15.67 3.85
CA LYS A 150 12.69 -14.53 4.79
C LYS A 150 11.42 -13.66 4.83
N ILE A 151 10.38 -14.03 4.07
CA ILE A 151 9.17 -13.21 3.99
C ILE A 151 8.44 -13.20 5.33
N ALA A 152 8.16 -12.01 5.84
CA ALA A 152 7.40 -11.79 7.07
C ALA A 152 6.17 -10.90 6.84
N HIS A 153 6.24 -9.99 5.86
CA HIS A 153 5.14 -9.08 5.57
C HIS A 153 4.96 -8.92 4.06
N ILE A 154 3.69 -8.83 3.64
CA ILE A 154 3.31 -8.36 2.31
C ILE A 154 2.31 -7.22 2.46
N THR A 155 2.41 -6.21 1.62
CA THR A 155 1.48 -5.07 1.65
C THR A 155 1.35 -4.42 0.28
N THR A 156 0.48 -3.43 0.17
CA THR A 156 0.36 -2.55 -0.99
C THR A 156 1.24 -1.31 -0.83
N LEU A 157 1.34 -0.50 -1.88
CA LEU A 157 2.08 0.76 -1.81
C LEU A 157 1.44 1.74 -0.81
N ALA A 158 0.10 1.80 -0.73
CA ALA A 158 -0.59 2.61 0.26
C ALA A 158 -0.33 2.11 1.68
N GLY A 159 -0.39 0.78 1.90
CA GLY A 159 -0.08 0.17 3.18
C GLY A 159 1.36 0.41 3.63
N TYR A 160 2.32 0.37 2.70
CA TYR A 160 3.71 0.69 3.01
C TYR A 160 3.89 2.16 3.43
N LEU A 161 3.28 3.11 2.71
CA LEU A 161 3.33 4.52 3.13
C LEU A 161 2.64 4.71 4.48
N HIS A 162 1.47 4.10 4.69
CA HIS A 162 0.78 4.14 5.98
C HIS A 162 1.68 3.63 7.11
N PHE A 163 2.32 2.47 6.91
CA PHE A 163 3.27 1.91 7.88
C PHE A 163 4.45 2.86 8.18
N LEU A 164 5.03 3.49 7.16
CA LEU A 164 6.11 4.46 7.34
C LEU A 164 5.68 5.68 8.19
N LEU A 165 4.42 6.10 8.08
CA LEU A 165 3.88 7.24 8.81
C LEU A 165 3.48 6.88 10.25
N THR A 166 2.95 5.67 10.47
CA THR A 166 2.28 5.31 11.73
C THR A 166 2.95 4.16 12.50
N GLY A 167 3.76 3.33 11.82
CA GLY A 167 4.27 2.07 12.38
C GLY A 167 3.22 0.95 12.42
N VAL A 168 2.00 1.19 11.93
CA VAL A 168 0.89 0.22 11.97
C VAL A 168 0.76 -0.49 10.63
N ASN A 169 0.81 -1.82 10.62
CA ASN A 169 0.59 -2.64 9.42
C ASN A 169 -0.90 -2.89 9.20
N ALA A 170 -1.58 -1.95 8.57
CA ALA A 170 -3.02 -2.02 8.30
C ALA A 170 -3.38 -1.42 6.94
N LEU A 171 -4.51 -1.85 6.39
CA LEU A 171 -5.11 -1.37 5.15
C LEU A 171 -6.59 -1.11 5.32
N GLY A 172 -7.12 -0.13 4.60
CA GLY A 172 -8.55 -0.03 4.38
C GLY A 172 -9.08 -1.23 3.59
N VAL A 173 -10.32 -1.67 3.88
CA VAL A 173 -10.95 -2.85 3.26
C VAL A 173 -10.93 -2.79 1.73
N GLY A 174 -11.05 -1.61 1.13
CA GLY A 174 -11.00 -1.42 -0.32
C GLY A 174 -9.66 -1.81 -0.93
N ASP A 175 -8.55 -1.39 -0.31
CA ASP A 175 -7.19 -1.73 -0.78
C ASP A 175 -6.84 -3.20 -0.45
N ALA A 176 -7.21 -3.68 0.74
CA ALA A 176 -7.03 -5.07 1.15
C ALA A 176 -7.72 -6.06 0.19
N SER A 177 -8.88 -5.68 -0.37
CA SER A 177 -9.60 -6.50 -1.37
C SER A 177 -8.83 -6.71 -2.68
N GLY A 178 -7.83 -5.88 -2.96
CA GLY A 178 -6.90 -6.05 -4.08
C GLY A 178 -5.70 -6.93 -3.75
N MET A 179 -5.54 -7.36 -2.52
CA MET A 179 -4.50 -8.30 -2.09
C MET A 179 -5.01 -9.73 -2.02
N PHE A 180 -6.18 -9.91 -1.39
CA PHE A 180 -6.81 -11.20 -1.12
C PHE A 180 -8.34 -11.03 -1.01
N PRO A 181 -9.16 -12.06 -1.30
CA PRO A 181 -10.61 -11.98 -1.16
C PRO A 181 -11.07 -11.56 0.24
N ILE A 182 -12.05 -10.66 0.27
CA ILE A 182 -12.70 -10.17 1.48
C ILE A 182 -14.08 -10.82 1.62
N ASP A 183 -14.38 -11.32 2.81
CA ASP A 183 -15.76 -11.69 3.19
C ASP A 183 -16.56 -10.40 3.42
N SER A 184 -17.57 -10.18 2.60
CA SER A 184 -18.42 -8.99 2.66
C SER A 184 -19.25 -8.87 3.95
N ALA A 185 -19.49 -9.97 4.65
CA ALA A 185 -20.26 -9.97 5.90
C ALA A 185 -19.43 -9.46 7.08
N THR A 186 -18.12 -9.75 7.07
CA THR A 186 -17.21 -9.41 8.17
C THR A 186 -16.29 -8.22 7.85
N GLY A 187 -16.09 -7.91 6.57
CA GLY A 187 -15.09 -6.93 6.12
C GLY A 187 -13.64 -7.40 6.33
N GLN A 188 -13.42 -8.69 6.58
CA GLN A 188 -12.12 -9.28 6.81
C GLN A 188 -11.75 -10.22 5.66
N TYR A 189 -10.48 -10.64 5.57
CA TYR A 189 -10.06 -11.67 4.62
C TYR A 189 -10.88 -12.94 4.79
N ASP A 190 -11.32 -13.55 3.68
CA ASP A 190 -12.12 -14.76 3.69
C ASP A 190 -11.36 -15.92 4.34
N ALA A 191 -11.84 -16.37 5.49
CA ALA A 191 -11.18 -17.40 6.30
C ALA A 191 -11.12 -18.78 5.60
N ALA A 192 -12.13 -19.13 4.81
CA ALA A 192 -12.15 -20.40 4.08
C ALA A 192 -11.10 -20.38 2.94
N MET A 193 -10.96 -19.26 2.26
CA MET A 193 -9.94 -19.09 1.21
C MET A 193 -8.53 -18.99 1.79
N LEU A 194 -8.33 -18.34 2.95
CA LEU A 194 -7.05 -18.37 3.67
C LEU A 194 -6.61 -19.80 3.99
N LYS A 195 -7.52 -20.60 4.52
CA LYS A 195 -7.25 -22.03 4.80
C LYS A 195 -6.85 -22.78 3.54
N LYS A 196 -7.60 -22.60 2.44
CA LYS A 196 -7.27 -23.24 1.15
C LYS A 196 -5.91 -22.80 0.63
N PHE A 197 -5.56 -21.50 0.76
CA PHE A 197 -4.25 -21.01 0.37
C PHE A 197 -3.14 -21.69 1.18
N ASN A 198 -3.28 -21.78 2.51
CA ASN A 198 -2.29 -22.42 3.38
C ASN A 198 -2.11 -23.91 3.03
N GLU A 199 -3.19 -24.60 2.67
CA GLU A 199 -3.12 -25.99 2.19
C GLU A 199 -2.36 -26.11 0.85
N LEU A 200 -2.55 -25.16 -0.07
CA LEU A 200 -1.79 -25.11 -1.33
C LEU A 200 -0.32 -24.79 -1.08
N ALA A 201 -0.02 -23.83 -0.20
CA ALA A 201 1.34 -23.49 0.18
C ALA A 201 2.08 -24.68 0.81
N ALA A 202 1.41 -25.42 1.68
CA ALA A 202 1.96 -26.64 2.29
C ALA A 202 2.30 -27.72 1.25
N LYS A 203 1.47 -27.90 0.21
CA LYS A 203 1.78 -28.82 -0.91
C LYS A 203 3.01 -28.38 -1.71
N GLN A 204 3.31 -27.09 -1.73
CA GLN A 204 4.54 -26.53 -2.33
C GLN A 204 5.75 -26.56 -1.37
N GLY A 205 5.57 -27.06 -0.13
CA GLY A 205 6.63 -27.14 0.88
C GLY A 205 6.82 -25.88 1.75
N TYR A 206 5.85 -24.97 1.75
CA TYR A 206 5.87 -23.76 2.57
C TYR A 206 4.92 -23.86 3.77
N ALA A 207 5.42 -23.56 4.98
CA ALA A 207 4.71 -23.75 6.24
C ALA A 207 4.27 -22.43 6.92
N PHE A 208 4.19 -21.32 6.20
CA PHE A 208 3.73 -20.06 6.80
C PHE A 208 2.19 -19.90 6.72
N ASP A 209 1.66 -19.14 7.65
CA ASP A 209 0.26 -18.72 7.63
C ASP A 209 0.11 -17.42 6.84
N LEU A 210 -0.66 -17.46 5.74
CA LEU A 210 -0.90 -16.26 4.92
C LEU A 210 -1.50 -15.11 5.74
N ARG A 211 -2.38 -15.42 6.71
CA ARG A 211 -2.99 -14.37 7.54
C ARG A 211 -1.96 -13.57 8.33
N ALA A 212 -0.88 -14.21 8.77
CA ALA A 212 0.22 -13.55 9.47
C ALA A 212 1.05 -12.64 8.58
N LEU A 213 1.14 -12.93 7.28
CA LEU A 213 1.86 -12.09 6.31
C LEU A 213 1.05 -10.86 5.87
N LEU A 214 -0.29 -10.92 5.93
CA LEU A 214 -1.19 -9.87 5.46
C LEU A 214 -1.39 -8.76 6.51
N PRO A 215 -1.58 -7.50 6.08
CA PRO A 215 -1.97 -6.41 6.98
C PRO A 215 -3.29 -6.66 7.69
N ALA A 216 -3.54 -5.97 8.78
CA ALA A 216 -4.88 -5.88 9.36
C ALA A 216 -5.82 -5.15 8.40
N VAL A 217 -7.10 -5.56 8.35
CA VAL A 217 -8.12 -4.89 7.54
C VAL A 217 -8.95 -3.98 8.40
N LEU A 218 -9.07 -2.71 8.01
CA LEU A 218 -9.86 -1.69 8.69
C LEU A 218 -11.04 -1.24 7.83
N CYS A 219 -12.21 -1.13 8.42
CA CYS A 219 -13.36 -0.50 7.78
C CYS A 219 -13.17 1.01 7.69
N ALA A 220 -13.86 1.66 6.74
CA ALA A 220 -13.84 3.10 6.62
C ALA A 220 -14.30 3.77 7.93
N GLY A 221 -13.55 4.78 8.38
CA GLY A 221 -13.79 5.49 9.64
C GLY A 221 -13.17 4.86 10.88
N ALA A 222 -12.55 3.67 10.76
CA ALA A 222 -11.79 3.09 11.87
C ALA A 222 -10.49 3.89 12.13
N ASP A 223 -10.04 3.87 13.38
CA ASP A 223 -8.74 4.45 13.75
C ASP A 223 -7.61 3.61 13.13
N ALA A 224 -6.82 4.24 12.29
CA ALA A 224 -5.68 3.62 11.61
C ALA A 224 -4.33 3.97 12.27
N GLY A 225 -4.34 4.65 13.40
CA GLY A 225 -3.15 5.08 14.13
C GLY A 225 -2.83 6.57 13.94
N ALA A 226 -1.82 7.03 14.68
CA ALA A 226 -1.35 8.40 14.64
C ALA A 226 0.00 8.53 13.94
N LEU A 227 0.26 9.72 13.38
CA LEU A 227 1.58 10.07 12.83
C LEU A 227 2.63 9.97 13.93
N THR A 228 3.64 9.13 13.72
CA THR A 228 4.77 8.99 14.64
C THR A 228 5.80 10.09 14.42
N GLU A 229 6.73 10.27 15.37
CA GLU A 229 7.87 11.17 15.20
C GLU A 229 8.74 10.78 13.99
N THR A 230 8.94 9.47 13.76
CA THR A 230 9.67 8.96 12.59
C THR A 230 8.89 9.24 11.31
N GLY A 231 7.57 9.03 11.30
CA GLY A 231 6.69 9.32 10.18
C GLY A 231 6.65 10.82 9.86
N ALA A 232 6.65 11.69 10.88
CA ALA A 232 6.71 13.14 10.67
C ALA A 232 8.03 13.60 10.03
N LYS A 233 9.14 12.92 10.32
CA LYS A 233 10.44 13.20 9.67
C LYS A 233 10.50 12.77 8.21
N LEU A 234 9.57 11.93 7.76
CA LEU A 234 9.44 11.57 6.37
C LEU A 234 8.76 12.67 5.54
N LEU A 235 7.96 13.50 6.15
CA LEU A 235 7.26 14.64 5.51
C LEU A 235 8.05 15.94 5.67
#